data_7ff14297607122d3babe3880faac3edc
#
_entry.id   7ff14297607122d3babe3880faac3edc
#
_cell.length_a   1.000
_cell.length_b   1.000
_cell.length_c   1.000
_cell.angle_alpha   90.00
_cell.angle_beta   90.00
_cell.angle_gamma   90.00
#
_symmetry.space_group_name_H-M   'P 1'
#
loop_
_entity.id
_entity.type
_entity.pdbx_description
1 polymer ?
#
loop_
_entity_poly.entity_id
_entity_poly.type
_entity_poly.pdbx_seq_one_letter_code
_entity_poly.pdbx_strand_id
1 'polypeptide(L)'
;MSPFFGLRTARVIVRLAGALTMGVTIATAQTSAPLPDPPQPQLAPRQQISQAGPAQAMLAPLQDGTGRKPTDMSPRGQQPNDAPIVAMTPHPADNRWWISGQANIILQGDLPFHSPYEGTNSFIGRGEYKTSMVGTLFTALRPTHSILYNTDFIFDLEAAEGRGVSEAFGLAGFTNLDVVRNPNLGKLPYIARYMIHQTIGLTQKTTSQDAGPFAIAPSVPVSRLEFRIGKLGVPDFFDLNQSGSDSHLQFMNWTVDNNGAWDYAADTRGYTVGGMAEYDDQMWSIRYGIFAMPVVANGIDMDWAFSRAHGQNGEFELRHGFIQNRRGTQRILFYANRAHMGTYREAVEDFLNGTDAALYGVKAPTITLHAHFSALKYGFGYNTEQEVTENLRFFGRFGWNEGQHESFAYTEVDQTVLAGADYTGTRWHRPVDKIAIAVVSNAIKADHQEYLKLGGLGFLLGDGSLNYGRENIVETYYNYHAWRGMFYALDFQHIADPGYNRDRGPVWVGSIRAHIDF
;
A
#
# COMPACT_ATOMS: atom_id res chain seq x y z
N MET A 1 -29.85 57.01 5.38
CA MET A 1 -30.26 57.22 3.97
C MET A 1 -29.69 56.07 3.16
N SER A 2 -30.53 55.09 2.89
CA SER A 2 -30.37 54.14 1.74
C SER A 2 -30.78 54.89 0.45
N PRO A 3 -30.46 54.40 -0.78
CA PRO A 3 -30.99 53.12 -1.30
C PRO A 3 -30.03 52.34 -2.21
N PHE A 4 -30.20 50.99 -2.26
CA PHE A 4 -30.74 50.11 -3.32
C PHE A 4 -30.16 50.22 -4.74
N PHE A 5 -29.61 49.08 -5.21
CA PHE A 5 -29.82 48.37 -6.51
C PHE A 5 -28.92 47.14 -6.45
N GLY A 6 -29.30 45.94 -6.53
CA GLY A 6 -30.45 45.28 -7.13
C GLY A 6 -30.10 44.56 -8.44
N LEU A 7 -30.08 43.17 -8.40
CA LEU A 7 -30.31 42.23 -9.50
C LEU A 7 -29.13 41.87 -10.44
N ARG A 8 -28.94 40.65 -10.94
CA ARG A 8 -29.82 39.49 -11.17
C ARG A 8 -28.99 38.21 -11.37
N THR A 9 -29.49 37.14 -10.81
CA THR A 9 -29.30 35.73 -11.12
C THR A 9 -29.24 35.40 -12.62
N ALA A 10 -28.31 34.50 -12.98
CA ALA A 10 -28.49 33.63 -14.12
C ALA A 10 -28.23 32.17 -13.67
N ARG A 11 -29.33 31.41 -13.50
CA ARG A 11 -29.34 29.95 -13.38
C ARG A 11 -29.04 29.36 -14.75
N VAL A 12 -28.02 28.50 -14.81
CA VAL A 12 -27.92 27.49 -15.88
C VAL A 12 -28.10 26.13 -15.22
N ILE A 13 -29.28 25.56 -15.46
CA ILE A 13 -29.64 24.19 -15.12
C ILE A 13 -29.06 23.32 -16.23
N VAL A 14 -28.16 22.40 -15.89
CA VAL A 14 -27.94 21.20 -16.71
C VAL A 14 -28.38 20.01 -15.89
N ARG A 15 -29.55 19.47 -16.23
CA ARG A 15 -30.04 18.17 -15.79
C ARG A 15 -29.29 17.10 -16.57
N LEU A 16 -28.60 16.19 -15.87
CA LEU A 16 -28.41 14.83 -16.34
C LEU A 16 -28.88 13.89 -15.21
N ALA A 17 -30.12 13.45 -15.38
CA ALA A 17 -30.68 12.34 -14.63
C ALA A 17 -30.38 11.05 -15.39
N GLY A 18 -29.83 10.06 -14.70
CA GLY A 18 -29.69 8.69 -15.17
C GLY A 18 -29.72 7.76 -13.96
N ALA A 19 -30.95 7.43 -13.54
CA ALA A 19 -31.21 6.50 -12.47
C ALA A 19 -30.86 5.07 -12.91
N LEU A 20 -30.05 4.36 -12.13
CA LEU A 20 -30.01 2.89 -12.13
C LEU A 20 -30.68 2.41 -10.85
N THR A 21 -31.98 2.21 -10.92
CA THR A 21 -32.77 1.42 -9.96
C THR A 21 -32.78 -0.02 -10.46
N MET A 22 -32.07 -0.93 -9.79
CA MET A 22 -32.33 -2.35 -9.95
C MET A 22 -33.59 -2.73 -9.17
N GLY A 23 -34.69 -2.85 -9.89
CA GLY A 23 -35.90 -3.48 -9.41
C GLY A 23 -35.83 -5.00 -9.59
N VAL A 24 -35.92 -5.75 -8.51
CA VAL A 24 -36.12 -7.18 -8.53
C VAL A 24 -37.61 -7.43 -8.86
N THR A 25 -37.89 -7.90 -10.08
CA THR A 25 -39.20 -8.37 -10.48
C THR A 25 -39.21 -9.89 -10.44
N ILE A 26 -40.01 -10.44 -9.56
CA ILE A 26 -40.33 -11.89 -9.53
C ILE A 26 -41.31 -12.13 -10.68
N ALA A 27 -40.90 -12.84 -11.71
CA ALA A 27 -41.76 -13.29 -12.79
C ALA A 27 -42.21 -14.72 -12.52
N THR A 28 -43.53 -14.88 -12.45
CA THR A 28 -44.22 -16.18 -12.39
C THR A 28 -44.09 -16.95 -13.69
N ALA A 29 -43.83 -18.25 -13.56
CA ALA A 29 -43.67 -19.19 -14.67
C ALA A 29 -44.93 -19.32 -15.50
N GLN A 30 -44.81 -19.09 -16.81
CA GLN A 30 -45.74 -19.63 -17.81
C GLN A 30 -45.00 -20.71 -18.60
N THR A 31 -45.64 -21.88 -18.63
CA THR A 31 -45.26 -23.05 -19.40
C THR A 31 -45.33 -22.78 -20.92
N SER A 32 -44.25 -22.93 -21.62
CA SER A 32 -44.20 -22.94 -23.08
C SER A 32 -43.48 -24.20 -23.58
N ALA A 33 -43.94 -24.70 -24.72
CA ALA A 33 -43.59 -25.97 -25.37
C ALA A 33 -42.10 -26.22 -25.63
N PRO A 34 -41.69 -27.50 -25.81
CA PRO A 34 -40.27 -27.85 -25.98
C PRO A 34 -39.70 -27.36 -27.31
N LEU A 35 -38.50 -26.78 -27.21
CA LEU A 35 -37.68 -26.38 -28.36
C LEU A 35 -37.00 -27.64 -28.98
N PRO A 36 -36.78 -27.67 -30.30
CA PRO A 36 -36.11 -28.76 -30.97
C PRO A 36 -34.63 -28.89 -30.61
N ASP A 37 -34.12 -30.12 -30.63
CA ASP A 37 -32.75 -30.47 -30.27
C ASP A 37 -31.70 -29.74 -31.11
N PRO A 38 -30.55 -29.33 -30.48
CA PRO A 38 -29.44 -28.76 -31.22
C PRO A 38 -28.71 -29.79 -32.07
N PRO A 39 -28.17 -29.43 -33.26
CA PRO A 39 -27.45 -30.35 -34.11
C PRO A 39 -26.18 -30.89 -33.47
N GLN A 40 -25.95 -32.19 -33.60
CA GLN A 40 -24.75 -32.86 -33.10
C GLN A 40 -23.48 -32.39 -33.83
N PRO A 41 -22.32 -32.23 -33.13
CA PRO A 41 -21.07 -31.90 -33.80
C PRO A 41 -20.56 -33.06 -34.64
N GLN A 42 -20.33 -32.81 -35.92
CA GLN A 42 -19.63 -33.74 -36.82
C GLN A 42 -18.13 -33.77 -36.45
N LEU A 43 -17.63 -34.94 -36.15
CA LEU A 43 -16.21 -35.23 -35.94
C LEU A 43 -15.43 -35.03 -37.26
N ALA A 44 -14.46 -34.12 -37.25
CA ALA A 44 -13.50 -33.96 -38.33
C ALA A 44 -12.54 -35.18 -38.42
N PRO A 45 -12.08 -35.56 -39.63
CA PRO A 45 -11.26 -36.74 -39.82
C PRO A 45 -9.85 -36.55 -39.20
N ARG A 46 -9.38 -37.59 -38.50
CA ARG A 46 -8.02 -37.71 -37.96
C ARG A 46 -6.99 -37.61 -39.09
N GLN A 47 -6.15 -36.61 -39.09
CA GLN A 47 -4.90 -36.57 -39.85
C GLN A 47 -3.90 -37.54 -39.24
N GLN A 48 -3.39 -38.47 -40.04
CA GLN A 48 -2.29 -39.35 -39.71
C GLN A 48 -1.00 -38.54 -39.55
N ILE A 49 -0.39 -38.63 -38.34
CA ILE A 49 0.94 -38.09 -38.07
C ILE A 49 1.97 -39.04 -38.65
N SER A 50 2.71 -38.60 -39.66
CA SER A 50 3.84 -39.34 -40.23
C SER A 50 4.98 -39.37 -39.19
N GLN A 51 5.57 -40.55 -39.00
CA GLN A 51 6.75 -40.77 -38.17
C GLN A 51 7.94 -40.05 -38.80
N ALA A 52 8.48 -39.03 -38.14
CA ALA A 52 9.80 -38.45 -38.39
C ALA A 52 10.82 -39.16 -37.49
N GLY A 53 11.93 -39.57 -38.10
CA GLY A 53 13.03 -40.32 -37.45
C GLY A 53 13.81 -39.53 -36.39
N PRO A 54 14.76 -40.16 -35.69
CA PRO A 54 15.38 -39.61 -34.52
C PRO A 54 16.32 -38.45 -34.89
N ALA A 55 15.90 -37.22 -34.58
CA ALA A 55 16.78 -36.06 -34.54
C ALA A 55 17.57 -36.05 -33.23
N GLN A 56 18.89 -35.87 -33.38
CA GLN A 56 19.86 -35.78 -32.30
C GLN A 56 19.40 -34.87 -31.19
N ALA A 57 19.35 -35.40 -29.97
CA ALA A 57 19.14 -34.63 -28.77
C ALA A 57 20.36 -33.71 -28.52
N MET A 58 20.30 -32.46 -28.93
CA MET A 58 21.11 -31.40 -28.34
C MET A 58 20.67 -31.28 -26.89
N LEU A 59 21.61 -31.46 -25.97
CA LEU A 59 21.44 -31.23 -24.55
C LEU A 59 20.90 -29.83 -24.34
N ALA A 60 19.60 -29.71 -24.09
CA ALA A 60 19.02 -28.50 -23.54
C ALA A 60 19.56 -28.34 -22.10
N PRO A 61 19.91 -27.14 -21.66
CA PRO A 61 20.28 -26.91 -20.27
C PRO A 61 19.11 -27.35 -19.39
N LEU A 62 19.41 -28.11 -18.34
CA LEU A 62 18.47 -28.54 -17.31
C LEU A 62 17.66 -27.34 -16.84
N GLN A 63 16.40 -27.28 -17.23
CA GLN A 63 15.42 -26.41 -16.57
C GLN A 63 15.24 -27.01 -15.18
N ASP A 64 15.43 -26.19 -14.14
CA ASP A 64 14.94 -26.54 -12.82
C ASP A 64 13.43 -26.77 -12.96
N GLY A 65 12.88 -27.70 -12.20
CA GLY A 65 11.48 -28.13 -12.34
C GLY A 65 10.42 -27.03 -12.11
N THR A 66 10.81 -25.77 -12.00
CA THR A 66 9.95 -24.58 -11.77
C THR A 66 9.60 -23.84 -13.06
N GLY A 67 10.26 -24.17 -14.19
CA GLY A 67 10.07 -23.45 -15.45
C GLY A 67 10.61 -22.00 -15.44
N ARG A 68 11.18 -21.53 -14.32
CA ARG A 68 11.81 -20.21 -14.19
C ARG A 68 13.29 -20.33 -14.46
N LYS A 69 13.80 -19.53 -15.37
CA LYS A 69 15.23 -19.39 -15.52
C LYS A 69 15.80 -18.77 -14.23
N PRO A 70 16.89 -19.33 -13.66
CA PRO A 70 17.50 -18.81 -12.42
C PRO A 70 17.93 -17.33 -12.49
N THR A 71 17.93 -16.74 -13.66
CA THR A 71 18.38 -15.38 -13.95
C THR A 71 17.26 -14.41 -14.32
N ASP A 72 15.98 -14.80 -14.20
CA ASP A 72 14.88 -13.85 -14.42
C ASP A 72 14.65 -13.02 -13.15
N MET A 73 15.57 -12.09 -12.94
CA MET A 73 15.55 -11.09 -11.88
C MET A 73 14.95 -9.79 -12.39
N SER A 74 13.90 -9.89 -13.21
CA SER A 74 13.21 -8.72 -13.72
C SER A 74 12.80 -7.82 -12.57
N PRO A 75 13.08 -6.51 -12.65
CA PRO A 75 12.48 -5.55 -11.73
C PRO A 75 10.99 -5.70 -11.87
N ARG A 76 10.32 -5.94 -10.78
CA ARG A 76 8.88 -5.92 -10.79
C ARG A 76 8.43 -4.48 -10.73
N GLY A 77 8.00 -3.96 -11.86
CA GLY A 77 7.11 -2.84 -11.80
C GLY A 77 5.86 -3.29 -11.04
N GLN A 78 5.76 -2.94 -9.74
CA GLN A 78 4.50 -2.54 -9.15
C GLN A 78 3.50 -3.58 -8.67
N GLN A 79 3.76 -4.85 -8.75
CA GLN A 79 2.98 -5.81 -7.98
C GLN A 79 3.90 -6.73 -7.20
N PRO A 80 3.97 -6.51 -5.89
CA PRO A 80 4.79 -7.34 -5.02
C PRO A 80 4.27 -8.77 -4.90
N ASN A 81 3.29 -9.16 -5.66
CA ASN A 81 2.63 -10.44 -5.55
C ASN A 81 3.25 -11.50 -6.46
N ASP A 82 3.67 -12.63 -5.92
CA ASP A 82 4.17 -13.77 -6.68
C ASP A 82 3.08 -14.60 -7.34
N ALA A 83 1.85 -14.53 -6.82
CA ALA A 83 0.74 -15.18 -7.46
C ALA A 83 0.39 -14.42 -8.73
N PRO A 84 0.14 -15.08 -9.87
CA PRO A 84 -0.44 -14.40 -11.00
C PRO A 84 -1.73 -13.75 -10.56
N ILE A 85 -1.92 -12.45 -10.89
CA ILE A 85 -3.21 -11.80 -10.69
C ILE A 85 -4.20 -12.55 -11.53
N VAL A 86 -5.12 -13.19 -10.89
CA VAL A 86 -6.21 -13.90 -11.53
C VAL A 86 -7.39 -12.96 -11.55
N ALA A 87 -7.38 -11.99 -12.47
CA ALA A 87 -8.50 -11.06 -12.65
C ALA A 87 -9.74 -11.78 -13.21
N MET A 88 -10.92 -11.26 -12.93
CA MET A 88 -12.18 -11.77 -13.49
C MET A 88 -12.19 -11.72 -15.01
N THR A 89 -11.62 -10.67 -15.59
CA THR A 89 -11.50 -10.47 -17.02
C THR A 89 -10.02 -10.49 -17.42
N PRO A 90 -9.60 -11.39 -18.35
CA PRO A 90 -8.22 -11.42 -18.82
C PRO A 90 -7.86 -10.10 -19.52
N HIS A 91 -6.68 -9.57 -19.20
CA HIS A 91 -6.12 -8.44 -19.92
C HIS A 91 -5.23 -8.94 -21.05
N PRO A 92 -5.46 -8.52 -22.32
CA PRO A 92 -4.57 -8.87 -23.42
C PRO A 92 -3.16 -8.34 -23.19
N ALA A 93 -2.16 -9.19 -23.35
CA ALA A 93 -0.77 -8.88 -23.03
C ALA A 93 -0.13 -7.75 -23.90
N ASP A 94 -0.72 -7.41 -25.03
CA ASP A 94 -0.16 -6.41 -25.97
C ASP A 94 -1.18 -5.31 -26.34
N ASN A 95 -1.84 -4.77 -25.35
CA ASN A 95 -2.77 -3.65 -25.54
C ASN A 95 -2.07 -2.30 -25.40
N ARG A 96 -2.60 -1.31 -26.13
CA ARG A 96 -2.23 0.11 -25.96
C ARG A 96 -2.97 0.78 -24.80
N TRP A 97 -3.93 0.12 -24.22
CA TRP A 97 -4.72 0.64 -23.12
C TRP A 97 -4.90 -0.45 -22.05
N TRP A 98 -5.08 -0.01 -20.83
CA TRP A 98 -5.40 -0.84 -19.69
C TRP A 98 -6.65 -0.31 -18.99
N ILE A 99 -7.57 -1.16 -18.68
CA ILE A 99 -8.71 -0.88 -17.81
C ILE A 99 -8.88 -2.10 -16.91
N SER A 100 -8.77 -1.87 -15.61
CA SER A 100 -9.04 -2.88 -14.59
C SER A 100 -9.62 -2.19 -13.37
N GLY A 101 -10.06 -2.97 -12.40
CA GLY A 101 -10.49 -2.42 -11.14
C GLY A 101 -10.36 -3.44 -10.03
N GLN A 102 -10.42 -2.94 -8.82
CA GLN A 102 -10.46 -3.76 -7.62
C GLN A 102 -11.53 -3.25 -6.66
N ALA A 103 -12.05 -4.15 -5.86
CA ALA A 103 -12.87 -3.82 -4.71
C ALA A 103 -12.43 -4.66 -3.52
N ASN A 104 -12.20 -4.00 -2.39
CA ASN A 104 -11.79 -4.64 -1.15
C ASN A 104 -12.76 -4.27 -0.03
N ILE A 105 -13.24 -5.27 0.70
CA ILE A 105 -14.16 -5.10 1.84
C ILE A 105 -13.55 -5.84 3.02
N ILE A 106 -13.34 -5.12 4.12
CA ILE A 106 -12.77 -5.67 5.34
C ILE A 106 -13.75 -5.47 6.50
N LEU A 107 -14.18 -6.58 7.10
CA LEU A 107 -14.85 -6.59 8.40
C LEU A 107 -13.78 -6.91 9.45
N GLN A 108 -13.53 -5.98 10.36
CA GLN A 108 -12.53 -6.11 11.40
C GLN A 108 -13.16 -5.86 12.78
N GLY A 109 -12.78 -6.65 13.77
CA GLY A 109 -13.21 -6.48 15.14
C GLY A 109 -12.12 -6.84 16.13
N ASP A 110 -12.13 -6.17 17.28
CA ASP A 110 -11.25 -6.45 18.41
C ASP A 110 -12.04 -6.95 19.61
N LEU A 111 -11.36 -7.71 20.46
CA LEU A 111 -11.91 -8.17 21.74
C LEU A 111 -11.68 -7.11 22.82
N PRO A 112 -12.57 -7.03 23.85
CA PRO A 112 -12.29 -6.19 25.01
C PRO A 112 -10.94 -6.55 25.67
N PHE A 113 -10.19 -5.53 26.05
CA PHE A 113 -8.88 -5.70 26.65
C PHE A 113 -8.69 -4.78 27.87
N HIS A 114 -7.61 -5.02 28.64
CA HIS A 114 -7.29 -4.19 29.78
C HIS A 114 -6.92 -2.77 29.37
N SER A 115 -7.71 -1.78 29.81
CA SER A 115 -7.53 -0.35 29.50
C SER A 115 -7.98 0.48 30.70
N PRO A 116 -7.08 0.77 31.65
CA PRO A 116 -7.42 1.47 32.89
C PRO A 116 -7.72 2.96 32.68
N TYR A 117 -7.29 3.52 31.56
CA TYR A 117 -7.57 4.90 31.15
C TYR A 117 -7.55 5.01 29.61
N GLU A 118 -8.21 6.04 29.10
CA GLU A 118 -8.29 6.34 27.68
C GLU A 118 -8.17 7.84 27.45
N GLY A 119 -7.28 8.24 26.56
CA GLY A 119 -7.12 9.61 26.06
C GLY A 119 -7.85 9.82 24.75
N THR A 120 -7.64 10.97 24.15
CA THR A 120 -8.33 11.38 22.92
C THR A 120 -7.99 10.48 21.74
N ASN A 121 -6.74 10.04 21.62
CA ASN A 121 -6.25 9.18 20.55
C ASN A 121 -5.96 7.76 21.05
N SER A 122 -6.79 7.22 21.94
CA SER A 122 -6.63 5.85 22.43
C SER A 122 -7.31 4.83 21.53
N PHE A 123 -6.71 3.64 21.45
CA PHE A 123 -7.44 2.45 21.02
C PHE A 123 -8.42 2.05 22.12
N ILE A 124 -9.72 1.93 21.81
CA ILE A 124 -10.79 1.80 22.81
C ILE A 124 -10.85 0.39 23.39
N GLY A 125 -10.77 0.24 24.72
CA GLY A 125 -10.66 -1.05 25.41
C GLY A 125 -11.93 -1.89 25.50
N ARG A 126 -13.09 -1.38 25.13
CA ARG A 126 -14.40 -2.07 25.26
C ARG A 126 -14.64 -3.15 24.19
N GLY A 127 -13.81 -3.21 23.15
CA GLY A 127 -14.04 -4.03 21.98
C GLY A 127 -15.09 -3.43 21.02
N GLU A 128 -14.83 -3.54 19.74
CA GLU A 128 -15.73 -3.03 18.70
C GLU A 128 -15.56 -3.78 17.38
N TYR A 129 -16.41 -3.49 16.41
CA TYR A 129 -16.25 -3.96 15.04
C TYR A 129 -16.53 -2.82 14.07
N LYS A 130 -15.81 -2.82 12.96
CA LYS A 130 -15.93 -1.82 11.89
C LYS A 130 -15.83 -2.50 10.54
N THR A 131 -16.33 -1.82 9.52
CA THR A 131 -16.20 -2.23 8.12
C THR A 131 -15.56 -1.10 7.34
N SER A 132 -14.56 -1.43 6.54
CA SER A 132 -13.98 -0.55 5.55
C SER A 132 -14.16 -1.13 4.15
N MET A 133 -14.25 -0.25 3.17
CA MET A 133 -14.37 -0.59 1.76
C MET A 133 -13.51 0.35 0.93
N VAL A 134 -12.77 -0.21 -0.02
CA VAL A 134 -12.06 0.56 -1.03
C VAL A 134 -12.38 -0.02 -2.40
N GLY A 135 -12.54 0.84 -3.39
CA GLY A 135 -12.68 0.45 -4.79
C GLY A 135 -11.86 1.36 -5.66
N THR A 136 -11.05 0.78 -6.54
CA THR A 136 -10.16 1.51 -7.46
C THR A 136 -10.45 1.11 -8.89
N LEU A 137 -10.62 2.09 -9.76
CA LEU A 137 -10.65 1.92 -11.20
C LEU A 137 -9.29 2.38 -11.76
N PHE A 138 -8.55 1.44 -12.32
CA PHE A 138 -7.26 1.67 -12.96
C PHE A 138 -7.44 1.88 -14.46
N THR A 139 -6.87 2.95 -15.00
CA THR A 139 -6.85 3.18 -16.43
C THR A 139 -5.47 3.64 -16.87
N ALA A 140 -5.00 3.12 -18.00
CA ALA A 140 -3.76 3.58 -18.59
C ALA A 140 -3.77 3.51 -20.11
N LEU A 141 -2.98 4.38 -20.77
CA LEU A 141 -2.84 4.47 -22.23
C LEU A 141 -1.37 4.51 -22.61
N ARG A 142 -0.95 3.64 -23.53
CA ARG A 142 0.39 3.58 -24.12
C ARG A 142 0.35 3.98 -25.60
N PRO A 143 0.58 5.24 -25.96
CA PRO A 143 0.55 5.68 -27.35
C PRO A 143 1.74 5.18 -28.19
N THR A 144 2.88 4.86 -27.56
CA THR A 144 4.11 4.43 -28.21
C THR A 144 4.31 2.91 -28.11
N HIS A 145 4.87 2.31 -29.15
CA HIS A 145 5.17 0.87 -29.24
C HIS A 145 6.65 0.61 -29.53
N SER A 146 7.55 1.37 -28.97
CA SER A 146 8.97 1.18 -29.16
C SER A 146 9.57 0.42 -27.97
N ILE A 147 10.44 -0.56 -28.23
CA ILE A 147 11.19 -1.25 -27.17
C ILE A 147 12.09 -0.26 -26.44
N LEU A 148 12.70 0.70 -27.15
CA LEU A 148 13.66 1.64 -26.56
C LEU A 148 13.00 2.92 -26.04
N TYR A 149 11.74 3.19 -26.38
CA TYR A 149 11.07 4.40 -25.97
C TYR A 149 9.59 4.13 -25.78
N ASN A 150 9.14 4.13 -24.55
CA ASN A 150 7.76 3.85 -24.20
C ASN A 150 7.21 4.89 -23.23
N THR A 151 5.99 5.35 -23.48
CA THR A 151 5.29 6.31 -22.63
C THR A 151 3.93 5.74 -22.25
N ASP A 152 3.64 5.67 -20.94
CA ASP A 152 2.34 5.32 -20.40
C ASP A 152 1.72 6.55 -19.71
N PHE A 153 0.45 6.84 -20.01
CA PHE A 153 -0.38 7.78 -19.26
C PHE A 153 -1.28 6.99 -18.35
N ILE A 154 -1.22 7.24 -17.06
CA ILE A 154 -1.93 6.51 -16.02
C ILE A 154 -2.90 7.44 -15.33
N PHE A 155 -4.13 6.96 -15.09
CA PHE A 155 -5.17 7.71 -14.41
C PHE A 155 -6.08 6.77 -13.62
N ASP A 156 -6.11 6.93 -12.29
CA ASP A 156 -6.85 6.06 -11.39
C ASP A 156 -7.87 6.85 -10.58
N LEU A 157 -9.08 6.32 -10.53
CA LEU A 157 -10.15 6.80 -9.66
C LEU A 157 -10.32 5.82 -8.49
N GLU A 158 -10.46 6.36 -7.29
CA GLU A 158 -10.65 5.57 -6.09
C GLU A 158 -11.78 6.11 -5.24
N ALA A 159 -12.49 5.22 -4.58
CA ALA A 159 -13.48 5.54 -3.57
C ALA A 159 -13.20 4.70 -2.33
N ALA A 160 -13.08 5.35 -1.17
CA ALA A 160 -12.91 4.70 0.12
C ALA A 160 -14.07 5.06 1.05
N GLU A 161 -14.60 4.07 1.75
CA GLU A 161 -15.71 4.23 2.70
C GLU A 161 -15.49 3.35 3.93
N GLY A 162 -16.21 3.69 4.98
CA GLY A 162 -16.18 2.95 6.23
C GLY A 162 -15.24 3.54 7.25
N ARG A 163 -14.89 2.74 8.25
CA ARG A 163 -14.08 3.18 9.40
C ARG A 163 -13.16 2.06 9.88
N GLY A 164 -12.07 2.41 10.53
CA GLY A 164 -11.24 1.48 11.29
C GLY A 164 -11.71 1.33 12.72
N VAL A 165 -11.32 0.24 13.37
CA VAL A 165 -11.49 0.07 14.82
C VAL A 165 -10.83 1.26 15.52
N SER A 166 -11.43 1.76 16.57
CA SER A 166 -11.05 3.00 17.29
C SER A 166 -10.83 4.21 16.38
N GLU A 167 -11.44 4.20 15.18
CA GLU A 167 -11.36 5.25 14.17
C GLU A 167 -9.92 5.54 13.70
N ALA A 168 -9.07 4.49 13.69
CA ALA A 168 -7.64 4.51 13.35
C ALA A 168 -6.75 5.29 14.33
N PHE A 169 -7.05 5.22 15.62
CA PHE A 169 -6.22 5.79 16.68
C PHE A 169 -5.65 4.74 17.63
N GLY A 170 -4.60 5.12 18.35
CA GLY A 170 -4.09 4.44 19.52
C GLY A 170 -3.19 3.24 19.26
N LEU A 171 -2.78 3.03 18.02
CA LEU A 171 -1.79 2.02 17.63
C LEU A 171 -0.74 2.66 16.74
N ALA A 172 0.53 2.30 16.93
CA ALA A 172 1.60 2.70 16.03
C ALA A 172 1.54 1.91 14.71
N GLY A 173 1.35 0.59 14.79
CA GLY A 173 1.04 -0.27 13.66
C GLY A 173 -0.46 -0.47 13.54
N PHE A 174 -1.15 0.41 12.85
CA PHE A 174 -2.60 0.31 12.71
C PHE A 174 -2.99 -0.94 11.91
N THR A 175 -4.13 -1.55 12.26
CA THR A 175 -4.49 -2.93 11.90
C THR A 175 -5.06 -3.11 10.49
N ASN A 176 -5.32 -2.03 9.75
CA ASN A 176 -5.97 -2.07 8.44
C ASN A 176 -5.55 -0.87 7.58
N LEU A 177 -4.78 -1.13 6.53
CA LEU A 177 -4.23 -0.10 5.65
C LEU A 177 -5.29 0.59 4.77
N ASP A 178 -6.43 -0.06 4.50
CA ASP A 178 -7.51 0.51 3.70
C ASP A 178 -8.31 1.61 4.43
N VAL A 179 -8.00 1.84 5.70
CA VAL A 179 -8.68 2.86 6.48
C VAL A 179 -8.04 4.22 6.27
N VAL A 180 -8.80 5.13 5.67
CA VAL A 180 -8.44 6.55 5.66
C VAL A 180 -8.68 7.11 7.06
N ARG A 181 -7.63 7.58 7.73
CA ARG A 181 -7.72 8.08 9.11
C ARG A 181 -8.67 9.27 9.27
N ASN A 182 -8.90 10.04 8.22
CA ASN A 182 -9.83 11.16 8.27
C ASN A 182 -11.20 10.79 7.69
N PRO A 183 -12.15 10.29 8.51
CA PRO A 183 -13.47 9.83 8.04
C PRO A 183 -14.36 10.96 7.51
N ASN A 184 -13.97 12.22 7.70
CA ASN A 184 -14.73 13.39 7.25
C ASN A 184 -14.52 13.75 5.78
N LEU A 185 -13.60 13.07 5.07
CA LEU A 185 -13.28 13.34 3.66
C LEU A 185 -14.40 12.94 2.68
N GLY A 186 -15.43 12.26 3.17
CA GLY A 186 -16.58 11.83 2.37
C GLY A 186 -16.30 10.61 1.50
N LYS A 187 -17.36 10.09 0.89
CA LYS A 187 -17.41 8.83 0.14
C LYS A 187 -17.30 9.03 -1.37
N LEU A 188 -17.17 10.26 -1.83
CA LEU A 188 -17.14 10.55 -3.28
C LEU A 188 -15.83 10.02 -3.88
N PRO A 189 -15.89 9.45 -5.09
CA PRO A 189 -14.68 9.08 -5.81
C PRO A 189 -13.74 10.27 -5.97
N TYR A 190 -12.45 10.00 -5.87
CA TYR A 190 -11.38 10.98 -6.02
C TYR A 190 -10.31 10.45 -6.97
N ILE A 191 -9.52 11.38 -7.52
CA ILE A 191 -8.37 11.02 -8.33
C ILE A 191 -7.26 10.55 -7.40
N ALA A 192 -7.00 9.25 -7.39
CA ALA A 192 -5.93 8.63 -6.63
C ALA A 192 -4.58 8.87 -7.32
N ARG A 193 -4.49 8.56 -8.59
CA ARG A 193 -3.27 8.74 -9.40
C ARG A 193 -3.57 9.40 -10.74
N TYR A 194 -2.66 10.24 -11.17
CA TYR A 194 -2.50 10.65 -12.55
C TYR A 194 -1.01 10.88 -12.80
N MET A 195 -0.41 10.11 -13.66
CA MET A 195 1.04 10.23 -13.91
C MET A 195 1.42 9.87 -15.32
N ILE A 196 2.56 10.39 -15.74
CA ILE A 196 3.27 9.99 -16.96
C ILE A 196 4.41 9.08 -16.52
N HIS A 197 4.46 7.87 -17.07
CA HIS A 197 5.57 6.94 -16.94
C HIS A 197 6.29 6.86 -18.28
N GLN A 198 7.56 7.24 -18.28
CA GLN A 198 8.44 7.22 -19.44
C GLN A 198 9.56 6.22 -19.25
N THR A 199 9.67 5.23 -20.14
CA THR A 199 10.80 4.30 -20.21
C THR A 199 11.71 4.65 -21.37
N ILE A 200 13.02 4.70 -21.12
CA ILE A 200 14.09 4.91 -22.12
C ILE A 200 15.05 3.72 -22.04
N GLY A 201 15.02 2.85 -23.04
CA GLY A 201 15.90 1.69 -23.12
C GLY A 201 17.32 2.06 -23.48
N LEU A 202 18.27 1.51 -22.75
CA LEU A 202 19.72 1.65 -22.99
C LEU A 202 20.28 0.44 -23.74
N THR A 203 19.50 -0.65 -23.86
CA THR A 203 19.84 -1.85 -24.60
C THR A 203 18.62 -2.39 -25.35
N GLN A 204 18.86 -3.12 -26.44
CA GLN A 204 17.79 -3.81 -27.19
C GLN A 204 17.43 -5.17 -26.57
N LYS A 205 18.26 -5.70 -25.65
CA LYS A 205 17.95 -6.92 -24.92
C LYS A 205 16.79 -6.63 -23.98
N THR A 206 15.73 -7.43 -24.08
CA THR A 206 14.52 -7.26 -23.26
C THR A 206 14.38 -8.36 -22.20
N THR A 207 13.63 -8.05 -21.19
CA THR A 207 13.11 -9.00 -20.19
C THR A 207 11.61 -8.89 -20.14
N SER A 208 10.93 -9.98 -19.81
CA SER A 208 9.48 -9.96 -19.58
C SER A 208 9.17 -9.24 -18.27
N GLN A 209 8.06 -8.53 -18.23
CA GLN A 209 7.45 -8.05 -17.00
C GLN A 209 5.95 -8.34 -17.04
N ASP A 210 5.34 -8.45 -15.88
CA ASP A 210 3.90 -8.56 -15.80
C ASP A 210 3.27 -7.20 -16.16
N ALA A 211 2.44 -7.19 -17.21
CA ALA A 211 1.69 -6.00 -17.55
C ALA A 211 0.68 -5.69 -16.43
N GLY A 212 0.59 -4.43 -16.07
CA GLY A 212 -0.26 -3.97 -14.98
C GLY A 212 -0.69 -2.51 -15.15
N PRO A 213 -1.52 -2.00 -14.23
CA PRO A 213 -2.08 -0.65 -14.34
C PRO A 213 -1.02 0.45 -14.37
N PHE A 214 0.16 0.22 -13.79
CA PHE A 214 1.24 1.22 -13.74
C PHE A 214 2.33 1.01 -14.78
N ALA A 215 2.29 -0.10 -15.51
CA ALA A 215 3.22 -0.42 -16.59
C ALA A 215 2.57 -1.41 -17.57
N ILE A 216 2.08 -0.90 -18.70
CA ILE A 216 1.31 -1.72 -19.66
C ILE A 216 2.21 -2.63 -20.50
N ALA A 217 3.49 -2.25 -20.69
CA ALA A 217 4.39 -2.99 -21.56
C ALA A 217 4.65 -4.40 -20.99
N PRO A 218 4.43 -5.48 -21.77
CA PRO A 218 4.68 -6.86 -21.33
C PRO A 218 6.17 -7.23 -21.31
N SER A 219 7.00 -6.37 -21.88
CA SER A 219 8.46 -6.52 -21.88
C SER A 219 9.14 -5.16 -21.89
N VAL A 220 10.29 -5.08 -21.26
CA VAL A 220 11.09 -3.87 -21.12
C VAL A 220 12.56 -4.15 -21.42
N PRO A 221 13.35 -3.12 -21.82
CA PRO A 221 14.80 -3.27 -21.93
C PRO A 221 15.42 -3.70 -20.60
N VAL A 222 16.40 -4.59 -20.63
CA VAL A 222 17.11 -5.08 -19.44
C VAL A 222 17.83 -3.94 -18.71
N SER A 223 18.42 -3.02 -19.46
CA SER A 223 19.01 -1.80 -18.90
C SER A 223 18.25 -0.59 -19.43
N ARG A 224 17.72 0.24 -18.52
CA ARG A 224 16.82 1.34 -18.87
C ARG A 224 16.80 2.45 -17.82
N LEU A 225 16.32 3.62 -18.25
CA LEU A 225 15.91 4.72 -17.39
C LEU A 225 14.38 4.78 -17.38
N GLU A 226 13.80 4.98 -16.21
CA GLU A 226 12.38 5.20 -16.03
C GLU A 226 12.16 6.52 -15.29
N PHE A 227 11.15 7.26 -15.74
CA PHE A 227 10.73 8.52 -15.12
C PHE A 227 9.23 8.46 -14.86
N ARG A 228 8.81 8.86 -13.66
CA ARG A 228 7.40 8.99 -13.28
C ARG A 228 7.16 10.36 -12.72
N ILE A 229 6.17 11.07 -13.25
CA ILE A 229 5.84 12.44 -12.84
C ILE A 229 4.33 12.58 -12.78
N GLY A 230 3.81 13.09 -11.65
CA GLY A 230 2.39 13.32 -11.44
C GLY A 230 1.95 13.10 -10.00
N LYS A 231 0.69 12.73 -9.82
CA LYS A 231 0.15 12.28 -8.53
C LYS A 231 0.29 10.76 -8.43
N LEU A 232 0.82 10.28 -7.32
CA LEU A 232 1.14 8.87 -7.08
C LEU A 232 1.22 8.56 -5.58
N GLY A 233 1.20 7.29 -5.21
CA GLY A 233 1.63 6.80 -3.89
C GLY A 233 3.14 6.56 -3.90
N VAL A 234 3.87 7.08 -2.93
CA VAL A 234 5.33 6.82 -2.84
C VAL A 234 5.62 5.34 -2.59
N PRO A 235 4.82 4.62 -1.76
CA PRO A 235 4.98 3.18 -1.56
C PRO A 235 4.68 2.31 -2.80
N ASP A 236 4.07 2.86 -3.84
CA ASP A 236 3.89 2.14 -5.11
C ASP A 236 5.25 1.80 -5.78
N PHE A 237 6.34 2.50 -5.40
CA PHE A 237 7.63 2.43 -6.08
C PHE A 237 8.83 2.23 -5.16
N PHE A 238 8.71 2.51 -3.86
CA PHE A 238 9.76 2.39 -2.86
C PHE A 238 9.38 1.37 -1.78
N ASP A 239 10.36 0.76 -1.13
CA ASP A 239 10.21 -0.23 -0.05
C ASP A 239 9.38 -1.47 -0.45
N LEU A 240 9.29 -1.77 -1.73
CA LEU A 240 8.52 -2.91 -2.24
C LEU A 240 9.01 -4.23 -1.65
N ASN A 241 8.07 -5.13 -1.30
CA ASN A 241 8.36 -6.46 -0.79
C ASN A 241 7.30 -7.46 -1.30
N GLN A 242 7.73 -8.60 -1.76
CA GLN A 242 6.87 -9.63 -2.34
C GLN A 242 5.88 -10.24 -1.34
N SER A 243 6.17 -10.15 -0.05
CA SER A 243 5.39 -10.76 1.02
C SER A 243 4.56 -9.75 1.81
N GLY A 244 4.93 -8.46 1.77
CA GLY A 244 4.27 -7.44 2.55
C GLY A 244 4.40 -6.07 1.89
N SER A 245 3.65 -5.80 0.84
CA SER A 245 3.42 -4.50 0.20
C SER A 245 2.12 -4.58 -0.62
N ASP A 246 1.15 -5.39 -0.17
CA ASP A 246 -0.16 -5.53 -0.80
C ASP A 246 -1.21 -5.81 0.28
N SER A 247 -1.76 -4.77 0.87
CA SER A 247 -2.78 -4.87 1.91
C SER A 247 -4.08 -5.54 1.45
N HIS A 248 -4.31 -5.64 0.15
CA HIS A 248 -5.51 -6.25 -0.41
C HIS A 248 -5.44 -7.78 -0.49
N LEU A 249 -4.24 -8.35 -0.61
CA LEU A 249 -4.03 -9.79 -0.74
C LEU A 249 -3.08 -10.37 0.30
N GLN A 250 -2.35 -9.53 1.05
CA GLN A 250 -1.33 -9.92 2.02
C GLN A 250 -1.65 -9.37 3.42
N PHE A 251 -0.64 -8.92 4.17
CA PHE A 251 -0.78 -8.33 5.49
C PHE A 251 -1.52 -6.99 5.44
N MET A 252 -2.32 -6.72 6.47
CA MET A 252 -3.10 -5.48 6.57
C MET A 252 -2.52 -4.46 7.54
N ASN A 253 -1.63 -4.91 8.45
CA ASN A 253 -1.02 -4.01 9.44
C ASN A 253 -0.07 -3.03 8.76
N TRP A 254 -0.18 -1.76 9.08
CA TRP A 254 0.61 -0.68 8.45
C TRP A 254 2.12 -0.90 8.55
N THR A 255 2.63 -1.36 9.72
CA THR A 255 4.07 -1.55 9.92
C THR A 255 4.57 -2.91 9.44
N VAL A 256 3.68 -3.77 8.95
CA VAL A 256 4.03 -5.00 8.22
C VAL A 256 4.00 -4.76 6.71
N ASP A 257 3.01 -4.03 6.21
CA ASP A 257 2.86 -3.74 4.78
C ASP A 257 4.00 -2.87 4.25
N ASN A 258 4.38 -1.84 4.98
CA ASN A 258 5.51 -0.97 4.66
C ASN A 258 6.43 -0.78 5.88
N ASN A 259 7.61 -0.21 5.65
CA ASN A 259 8.54 0.13 6.73
C ASN A 259 7.93 1.15 7.69
N GLY A 260 7.64 0.74 8.93
CA GLY A 260 6.96 1.59 9.92
C GLY A 260 7.70 2.90 10.23
N ALA A 261 9.04 2.92 10.19
CA ALA A 261 9.81 4.12 10.47
C ALA A 261 10.04 5.02 9.24
N TRP A 262 9.43 4.71 8.12
CA TRP A 262 9.51 5.49 6.90
C TRP A 262 8.33 6.46 6.77
N ASP A 263 8.55 7.71 7.18
CA ASP A 263 7.56 8.78 7.12
C ASP A 263 7.53 9.40 5.72
N TYR A 264 6.99 8.66 4.75
CA TYR A 264 6.97 9.09 3.35
C TYR A 264 6.00 10.25 3.09
N ALA A 265 6.28 11.05 2.07
CA ALA A 265 5.44 12.18 1.68
C ALA A 265 4.08 11.70 1.16
N ALA A 266 2.99 12.07 1.84
CA ALA A 266 1.63 11.76 1.42
C ALA A 266 0.60 12.69 2.07
N ASP A 267 -0.53 12.90 1.38
CA ASP A 267 -1.75 13.42 2.01
C ASP A 267 -2.41 12.32 2.87
N THR A 268 -3.47 12.67 3.59
CA THR A 268 -4.22 11.72 4.45
C THR A 268 -4.82 10.52 3.70
N ARG A 269 -4.81 10.49 2.36
CA ARG A 269 -5.25 9.37 1.52
C ARG A 269 -4.08 8.50 1.03
N GLY A 270 -2.84 8.85 1.37
CA GLY A 270 -1.64 8.12 0.95
C GLY A 270 -1.03 8.56 -0.38
N TYR A 271 -1.48 9.68 -0.95
CA TYR A 271 -1.02 10.17 -2.26
C TYR A 271 -0.29 11.51 -2.16
N THR A 272 0.64 11.74 -3.08
CA THR A 272 1.35 13.01 -3.21
C THR A 272 1.58 13.36 -4.68
N VAL A 273 2.08 14.56 -4.94
CA VAL A 273 2.49 15.02 -6.28
C VAL A 273 3.99 15.20 -6.30
N GLY A 274 4.63 14.66 -7.33
CA GLY A 274 6.07 14.77 -7.46
C GLY A 274 6.60 14.07 -8.70
N GLY A 275 7.88 13.72 -8.65
CA GLY A 275 8.53 12.99 -9.71
C GLY A 275 9.67 12.13 -9.19
N MET A 276 9.93 11.06 -9.91
CA MET A 276 11.04 10.16 -9.64
C MET A 276 11.75 9.73 -10.92
N ALA A 277 13.00 9.37 -10.78
CA ALA A 277 13.82 8.73 -11.79
C ALA A 277 14.39 7.42 -11.25
N GLU A 278 14.47 6.43 -12.11
CA GLU A 278 15.05 5.12 -11.79
C GLU A 278 15.98 4.70 -12.93
N TYR A 279 17.17 4.24 -12.57
CA TYR A 279 18.02 3.44 -13.45
C TYR A 279 17.86 1.99 -13.03
N ASP A 280 17.56 1.14 -13.97
CA ASP A 280 17.33 -0.28 -13.74
C ASP A 280 18.22 -1.12 -14.66
N ASP A 281 18.86 -2.12 -14.08
CA ASP A 281 19.64 -3.14 -14.76
C ASP A 281 19.17 -4.53 -14.31
N GLN A 282 19.72 -5.58 -14.88
CA GLN A 282 19.34 -6.96 -14.58
C GLN A 282 19.48 -7.32 -13.09
N MET A 283 20.55 -6.86 -12.44
CA MET A 283 20.92 -7.27 -11.08
C MET A 283 20.64 -6.20 -10.02
N TRP A 284 20.47 -4.96 -10.38
CA TRP A 284 20.31 -3.87 -9.44
C TRP A 284 19.52 -2.71 -10.03
N SER A 285 18.97 -1.90 -9.17
CA SER A 285 18.38 -0.61 -9.55
C SER A 285 18.72 0.46 -8.51
N ILE A 286 18.70 1.70 -8.95
CA ILE A 286 18.76 2.87 -8.08
C ILE A 286 17.65 3.82 -8.48
N ARG A 287 16.89 4.30 -7.49
CA ARG A 287 15.80 5.25 -7.71
C ARG A 287 15.88 6.42 -6.75
N TYR A 288 15.43 7.56 -7.25
CA TYR A 288 15.36 8.79 -6.46
C TYR A 288 14.13 9.59 -6.84
N GLY A 289 13.42 10.14 -5.85
CA GLY A 289 12.22 10.94 -6.05
C GLY A 289 12.13 12.13 -5.11
N ILE A 290 11.41 13.16 -5.58
CA ILE A 290 11.06 14.36 -4.80
C ILE A 290 9.55 14.56 -4.88
N PHE A 291 8.92 14.76 -3.72
CA PHE A 291 7.47 14.75 -3.57
C PHE A 291 7.01 15.89 -2.67
N ALA A 292 5.83 16.45 -2.92
CA ALA A 292 5.22 17.45 -2.07
C ALA A 292 4.89 16.88 -0.68
N MET A 293 5.04 17.69 0.36
CA MET A 293 4.61 17.36 1.72
C MET A 293 3.27 18.03 2.03
N PRO A 294 2.42 17.45 2.88
CA PRO A 294 1.21 18.15 3.32
C PRO A 294 1.53 19.35 4.20
N VAL A 295 0.58 20.27 4.30
CA VAL A 295 0.72 21.51 5.12
C VAL A 295 0.83 21.19 6.61
N VAL A 296 0.08 20.20 7.07
CA VAL A 296 0.06 19.69 8.45
C VAL A 296 0.12 18.17 8.45
N ALA A 297 0.54 17.59 9.56
CA ALA A 297 0.61 16.14 9.72
C ALA A 297 -0.73 15.48 9.36
N ASN A 298 -0.70 14.47 8.48
CA ASN A 298 -1.86 13.75 7.96
C ASN A 298 -2.96 14.66 7.37
N GLY A 299 -2.55 15.82 6.81
CA GLY A 299 -3.45 16.76 6.15
C GLY A 299 -3.82 16.34 4.73
N ILE A 300 -4.93 16.91 4.21
CA ILE A 300 -5.34 16.69 2.81
C ILE A 300 -4.69 17.70 1.86
N ASP A 301 -4.38 18.89 2.37
CA ASP A 301 -3.82 19.98 1.57
C ASP A 301 -2.30 19.87 1.50
N MET A 302 -1.76 19.94 0.28
CA MET A 302 -0.32 19.89 0.02
C MET A 302 0.31 21.29 0.08
N ASP A 303 1.51 21.41 0.66
CA ASP A 303 2.32 22.64 0.58
C ASP A 303 3.05 22.66 -0.78
N TRP A 304 2.61 23.56 -1.65
CA TRP A 304 3.17 23.69 -3.00
C TRP A 304 4.50 24.48 -3.05
N ALA A 305 4.98 24.94 -1.91
CA ALA A 305 6.29 25.61 -1.83
C ALA A 305 7.41 24.58 -1.70
N PHE A 306 7.74 23.88 -2.79
CA PHE A 306 8.77 22.82 -2.85
C PHE A 306 10.15 23.25 -2.31
N SER A 307 10.45 24.54 -2.26
CA SER A 307 11.70 25.04 -1.68
C SER A 307 11.77 24.84 -0.16
N ARG A 308 10.61 24.77 0.53
CA ARG A 308 10.51 24.64 1.98
C ARG A 308 9.80 23.36 2.46
N ALA A 309 8.97 22.74 1.60
CA ALA A 309 8.18 21.54 1.93
C ALA A 309 8.29 20.51 0.82
N HIS A 310 9.11 19.49 1.04
CA HIS A 310 9.27 18.36 0.12
C HIS A 310 9.86 17.15 0.82
N GLY A 311 9.42 15.97 0.41
CA GLY A 311 10.04 14.69 0.78
C GLY A 311 10.97 14.21 -0.32
N GLN A 312 12.17 13.78 0.05
CA GLN A 312 13.15 13.14 -0.82
C GLN A 312 13.30 11.68 -0.43
N ASN A 313 13.29 10.78 -1.41
CA ASN A 313 13.50 9.36 -1.21
C ASN A 313 14.56 8.85 -2.18
N GLY A 314 15.50 8.08 -1.68
CA GLY A 314 16.49 7.38 -2.48
C GLY A 314 16.54 5.91 -2.10
N GLU A 315 16.51 5.00 -3.05
CA GLU A 315 16.58 3.56 -2.79
C GLU A 315 17.53 2.87 -3.75
N PHE A 316 18.36 1.99 -3.19
CA PHE A 316 19.18 1.03 -3.94
C PHE A 316 18.59 -0.37 -3.75
N GLU A 317 18.42 -1.10 -4.84
CA GLU A 317 17.92 -2.47 -4.86
C GLU A 317 18.95 -3.40 -5.49
N LEU A 318 19.23 -4.53 -4.83
CA LEU A 318 20.07 -5.62 -5.32
C LEU A 318 19.25 -6.91 -5.42
N ARG A 319 19.19 -7.48 -6.60
CA ARG A 319 18.56 -8.77 -6.90
C ARG A 319 19.64 -9.84 -7.01
N HIS A 320 19.45 -10.97 -6.35
CA HIS A 320 20.46 -12.01 -6.26
C HIS A 320 19.87 -13.42 -6.16
N GLY A 321 20.71 -14.42 -6.39
CA GLY A 321 20.40 -15.84 -6.26
C GLY A 321 21.32 -16.55 -5.26
N PHE A 322 21.64 -15.93 -4.11
CA PHE A 322 22.64 -16.46 -3.17
C PHE A 322 22.26 -17.82 -2.56
N ILE A 323 20.98 -18.08 -2.34
CA ILE A 323 20.52 -19.35 -1.78
C ILE A 323 20.00 -20.21 -2.92
N GLN A 324 20.77 -21.24 -3.32
CA GLN A 324 20.41 -22.22 -4.35
C GLN A 324 19.87 -21.61 -5.65
N ASN A 325 20.43 -20.48 -6.08
CA ASN A 325 19.94 -19.69 -7.21
C ASN A 325 18.46 -19.25 -7.12
N ARG A 326 17.89 -19.26 -5.91
CA ARG A 326 16.53 -18.78 -5.67
C ARG A 326 16.53 -17.27 -5.54
N ARG A 327 15.42 -16.66 -5.93
CA ARG A 327 15.27 -15.22 -5.91
C ARG A 327 15.42 -14.66 -4.50
N GLY A 328 16.31 -13.68 -4.38
CA GLY A 328 16.45 -12.82 -3.20
C GLY A 328 16.59 -11.38 -3.64
N THR A 329 16.06 -10.46 -2.84
CA THR A 329 16.17 -9.04 -3.07
C THR A 329 16.52 -8.32 -1.78
N GLN A 330 17.40 -7.33 -1.86
CA GLN A 330 17.76 -6.46 -0.75
C GLN A 330 17.61 -5.01 -1.19
N ARG A 331 17.04 -4.18 -0.32
CA ARG A 331 16.83 -2.75 -0.58
C ARG A 331 17.35 -1.92 0.58
N ILE A 332 17.96 -0.81 0.27
CA ILE A 332 18.39 0.21 1.23
C ILE A 332 17.71 1.51 0.82
N LEU A 333 16.84 1.99 1.70
CA LEU A 333 16.08 3.21 1.54
C LEU A 333 16.68 4.32 2.39
N PHE A 334 16.77 5.54 1.86
CA PHE A 334 17.06 6.77 2.60
C PHE A 334 15.96 7.78 2.30
N TYR A 335 15.58 8.56 3.30
CA TYR A 335 14.62 9.63 3.10
C TYR A 335 14.97 10.89 3.91
N ALA A 336 14.52 12.02 3.41
CA ALA A 336 14.66 13.32 4.07
C ALA A 336 13.44 14.17 3.73
N ASN A 337 12.68 14.56 4.77
CA ASN A 337 11.49 15.38 4.65
C ASN A 337 11.74 16.77 5.20
N ARG A 338 11.41 17.78 4.42
CA ARG A 338 11.28 19.16 4.87
C ARG A 338 9.82 19.53 4.87
N ALA A 339 9.32 20.02 6.02
CA ALA A 339 7.95 20.49 6.15
C ALA A 339 7.83 21.48 7.32
N HIS A 340 6.63 21.95 7.59
CA HIS A 340 6.31 22.75 8.77
C HIS A 340 6.03 21.79 9.93
N MET A 341 7.08 21.33 10.62
CA MET A 341 7.05 20.29 11.64
C MET A 341 7.41 20.81 13.01
N GLY A 342 6.72 20.31 14.03
CA GLY A 342 7.03 20.57 15.43
C GLY A 342 8.14 19.68 15.97
N THR A 343 8.77 20.12 17.06
CA THR A 343 9.83 19.42 17.77
C THR A 343 9.30 18.93 19.12
N TYR A 344 9.40 17.63 19.40
CA TYR A 344 8.91 17.04 20.66
C TYR A 344 9.58 17.66 21.88
N ARG A 345 10.91 17.89 21.81
CA ARG A 345 11.67 18.46 22.91
C ARG A 345 11.21 19.87 23.27
N GLU A 346 11.06 20.77 22.29
CA GLU A 346 10.60 22.13 22.54
C GLU A 346 9.20 22.13 23.16
N ALA A 347 8.28 21.32 22.63
CA ALA A 347 6.93 21.21 23.18
C ALA A 347 6.92 20.71 24.63
N VAL A 348 7.80 19.78 25.01
CA VAL A 348 7.94 19.29 26.39
C VAL A 348 8.56 20.37 27.30
N GLU A 349 9.66 21.01 26.88
CA GLU A 349 10.37 22.01 27.68
C GLU A 349 9.49 23.22 27.96
N ASP A 350 8.80 23.78 26.97
CA ASP A 350 7.97 24.98 27.13
C ASP A 350 6.67 24.67 27.89
N PHE A 351 6.13 23.47 27.78
CA PHE A 351 5.05 23.03 28.66
C PHE A 351 5.49 22.92 30.13
N LEU A 352 6.61 22.25 30.39
CA LEU A 352 7.14 22.07 31.76
C LEU A 352 7.55 23.39 32.42
N ASN A 353 8.05 24.33 31.65
CA ASN A 353 8.39 25.69 32.12
C ASN A 353 7.16 26.59 32.33
N GLY A 354 5.95 26.11 31.95
CA GLY A 354 4.70 26.85 32.05
C GLY A 354 4.52 27.95 30.98
N THR A 355 5.41 28.04 30.00
CA THR A 355 5.34 29.03 28.91
C THR A 355 4.07 28.81 28.08
N ASP A 356 3.83 27.59 27.61
CA ASP A 356 2.67 27.25 26.78
C ASP A 356 1.36 27.37 27.55
N ALA A 357 1.35 27.02 28.83
CA ALA A 357 0.17 27.17 29.68
C ALA A 357 -0.17 28.65 29.88
N ALA A 358 0.84 29.51 30.06
CA ALA A 358 0.66 30.95 30.25
C ALA A 358 0.22 31.68 28.96
N LEU A 359 0.77 31.29 27.80
CA LEU A 359 0.49 31.94 26.51
C LEU A 359 -0.78 31.41 25.83
N TYR A 360 -1.03 30.09 25.90
CA TYR A 360 -2.05 29.42 25.11
C TYR A 360 -3.09 28.66 25.93
N GLY A 361 -2.89 28.58 27.28
CA GLY A 361 -3.83 27.91 28.18
C GLY A 361 -3.90 26.40 27.99
N VAL A 362 -2.88 25.76 27.38
CA VAL A 362 -2.86 24.34 27.14
C VAL A 362 -2.61 23.54 28.43
N LYS A 363 -3.14 22.32 28.49
CA LYS A 363 -3.05 21.41 29.66
C LYS A 363 -2.08 20.24 29.43
N ALA A 364 -1.51 20.14 28.26
CA ALA A 364 -0.55 19.14 27.84
C ALA A 364 0.39 19.75 26.79
N PRO A 365 1.61 19.19 26.60
CA PRO A 365 2.50 19.68 25.56
C PRO A 365 1.84 19.56 24.19
N THR A 366 2.01 20.58 23.35
CA THR A 366 1.33 20.67 22.04
C THR A 366 2.34 20.92 20.95
N ILE A 367 2.69 19.89 20.20
CA ILE A 367 3.79 19.91 19.23
C ILE A 367 3.59 20.92 18.10
N THR A 368 2.35 21.17 17.69
CA THR A 368 2.03 22.12 16.61
C THR A 368 2.31 23.59 16.97
N LEU A 369 2.42 23.94 18.27
CA LEU A 369 2.83 25.26 18.70
C LEU A 369 4.33 25.53 18.47
N HIS A 370 5.11 24.48 18.30
CA HIS A 370 6.57 24.50 18.13
C HIS A 370 6.97 24.06 16.72
N ALA A 371 6.10 24.32 15.73
CA ALA A 371 6.36 23.96 14.35
C ALA A 371 7.23 25.01 13.66
N HIS A 372 8.28 24.54 12.99
CA HIS A 372 9.24 25.37 12.25
C HIS A 372 9.18 25.09 10.76
N PHE A 373 9.23 26.15 9.94
CA PHE A 373 9.31 25.99 8.49
C PHE A 373 10.61 25.33 8.07
N SER A 374 10.54 24.41 7.13
CA SER A 374 11.67 23.64 6.62
C SER A 374 12.40 22.82 7.68
N ALA A 375 11.73 22.46 8.77
CA ALA A 375 12.24 21.46 9.70
C ALA A 375 12.58 20.16 8.95
N LEU A 376 13.67 19.50 9.34
CA LEU A 376 14.24 18.38 8.61
C LEU A 376 14.12 17.09 9.42
N LYS A 377 13.24 16.19 9.00
CA LYS A 377 13.17 14.80 9.48
C LYS A 377 13.83 13.87 8.47
N TYR A 378 14.66 12.94 8.93
CA TYR A 378 15.35 11.99 8.06
C TYR A 378 15.45 10.61 8.68
N GLY A 379 15.63 9.62 7.83
CA GLY A 379 15.75 8.24 8.25
C GLY A 379 16.24 7.33 7.15
N PHE A 380 16.34 6.04 7.49
CA PHE A 380 16.71 5.01 6.55
C PHE A 380 15.96 3.70 6.83
N GLY A 381 15.86 2.86 5.80
CA GLY A 381 15.28 1.54 5.87
C GLY A 381 16.15 0.48 5.21
N TYR A 382 16.04 -0.74 5.71
CA TYR A 382 16.54 -1.94 5.06
C TYR A 382 15.37 -2.91 4.88
N ASN A 383 15.25 -3.46 3.67
CA ASN A 383 14.19 -4.39 3.30
C ASN A 383 14.81 -5.58 2.58
N THR A 384 14.46 -6.78 2.98
CA THR A 384 14.99 -8.01 2.40
C THR A 384 13.91 -9.04 2.21
N GLU A 385 14.04 -9.83 1.16
CA GLU A 385 13.23 -11.01 0.90
C GLU A 385 14.08 -12.11 0.26
N GLN A 386 13.80 -13.37 0.59
CA GLN A 386 14.54 -14.52 0.09
C GLN A 386 13.65 -15.74 -0.05
N GLU A 387 13.52 -16.25 -1.26
CA GLU A 387 12.95 -17.57 -1.51
C GLU A 387 13.91 -18.66 -1.00
N VAL A 388 13.41 -19.52 -0.11
CA VAL A 388 14.18 -20.66 0.45
C VAL A 388 13.78 -21.96 -0.22
N THR A 389 12.48 -22.11 -0.53
CA THR A 389 11.96 -23.20 -1.36
C THR A 389 11.04 -22.59 -2.43
N GLU A 390 10.47 -23.41 -3.30
CA GLU A 390 9.47 -22.99 -4.29
C GLU A 390 8.22 -22.37 -3.65
N ASN A 391 7.94 -22.75 -2.41
CA ASN A 391 6.72 -22.36 -1.72
C ASN A 391 6.96 -21.50 -0.48
N LEU A 392 8.22 -21.41 0.02
CA LEU A 392 8.56 -20.71 1.26
C LEU A 392 9.48 -19.54 0.95
N ARG A 393 9.08 -18.35 1.39
CA ARG A 393 9.90 -17.15 1.39
C ARG A 393 9.96 -16.57 2.79
N PHE A 394 11.13 -16.06 3.15
CA PHE A 394 11.34 -15.20 4.30
C PHE A 394 11.51 -13.75 3.87
N PHE A 395 11.07 -12.85 4.71
CA PHE A 395 11.24 -11.42 4.50
C PHE A 395 11.50 -10.69 5.81
N GLY A 396 12.00 -9.48 5.70
CA GLY A 396 12.24 -8.65 6.88
C GLY A 396 12.47 -7.20 6.52
N ARG A 397 12.20 -6.32 7.49
CA ARG A 397 12.44 -4.89 7.41
C ARG A 397 13.09 -4.39 8.68
N PHE A 398 13.95 -3.41 8.52
CA PHE A 398 14.46 -2.58 9.59
C PHE A 398 14.29 -1.12 9.18
N GLY A 399 13.84 -0.29 10.11
CA GLY A 399 13.68 1.13 9.90
C GLY A 399 14.14 1.94 11.10
N TRP A 400 14.65 3.12 10.81
CA TRP A 400 15.06 4.09 11.80
C TRP A 400 14.87 5.51 11.26
N ASN A 401 14.40 6.40 12.12
CA ASN A 401 14.45 7.84 11.88
C ASN A 401 14.97 8.59 13.12
N GLU A 402 15.22 9.89 12.94
CA GLU A 402 15.81 10.72 13.99
C GLU A 402 14.89 10.93 15.20
N GLY A 403 13.55 10.86 15.04
CA GLY A 403 12.53 10.87 16.10
C GLY A 403 12.49 12.13 16.98
N GLN A 404 12.99 13.28 16.50
CA GLN A 404 12.93 14.58 17.19
C GLN A 404 11.74 15.40 16.72
N HIS A 405 11.38 15.26 15.44
CA HIS A 405 10.26 15.97 14.82
C HIS A 405 9.02 15.08 14.78
N GLU A 406 7.85 15.72 14.75
CA GLU A 406 6.58 15.02 14.61
C GLU A 406 6.54 14.10 13.39
N SER A 407 5.82 13.01 13.49
CA SER A 407 5.49 12.15 12.35
C SER A 407 4.44 12.83 11.50
N PHE A 408 4.57 12.70 10.16
CA PHE A 408 3.84 13.61 9.28
C PHE A 408 2.78 12.92 8.41
N ALA A 409 3.05 11.70 7.94
CA ALA A 409 2.16 11.10 6.95
C ALA A 409 1.72 9.66 7.23
N TYR A 410 2.59 8.78 7.71
CA TYR A 410 2.30 7.35 7.72
C TYR A 410 2.03 6.78 9.11
N THR A 411 3.05 6.68 9.95
CA THR A 411 2.95 6.08 11.31
C THR A 411 3.69 6.95 12.32
N GLU A 412 3.38 6.77 13.61
CA GLU A 412 4.18 7.35 14.69
C GLU A 412 5.18 6.30 15.21
N VAL A 413 6.18 5.99 14.37
CA VAL A 413 7.23 5.01 14.65
C VAL A 413 8.59 5.61 14.33
N ASP A 414 9.54 5.56 15.28
CA ASP A 414 10.90 6.03 15.07
C ASP A 414 11.87 4.88 14.79
N GLN A 415 11.53 3.66 15.22
CA GLN A 415 12.30 2.44 14.94
C GLN A 415 11.34 1.26 14.74
N THR A 416 11.62 0.46 13.73
CA THR A 416 10.90 -0.78 13.48
C THR A 416 11.86 -1.92 13.14
N VAL A 417 11.54 -3.12 13.60
CA VAL A 417 12.18 -4.37 13.19
C VAL A 417 11.09 -5.38 12.89
N LEU A 418 11.13 -5.94 11.69
CA LEU A 418 10.15 -6.90 11.21
C LEU A 418 10.85 -8.14 10.66
N ALA A 419 10.29 -9.31 10.95
CA ALA A 419 10.62 -10.57 10.31
C ALA A 419 9.34 -11.36 10.05
N GLY A 420 9.26 -12.03 8.90
CA GLY A 420 8.11 -12.82 8.52
C GLY A 420 8.42 -13.88 7.49
N ALA A 421 7.40 -14.66 7.20
CA ALA A 421 7.46 -15.70 6.17
C ALA A 421 6.09 -15.87 5.51
N ASP A 422 6.09 -16.23 4.23
CA ASP A 422 4.91 -16.69 3.52
C ASP A 422 5.13 -18.07 2.90
N TYR A 423 4.02 -18.80 2.75
CA TYR A 423 4.00 -20.13 2.19
C TYR A 423 2.83 -20.30 1.21
N THR A 424 3.11 -20.71 -0.02
CA THR A 424 2.08 -20.97 -1.04
C THR A 424 1.42 -22.34 -0.87
N GLY A 425 0.14 -22.43 -1.22
CA GLY A 425 -0.69 -23.59 -0.96
C GLY A 425 -0.48 -24.81 -1.88
N THR A 426 0.62 -24.89 -2.60
CA THR A 426 0.92 -25.99 -3.54
C THR A 426 0.84 -27.37 -2.88
N ARG A 427 1.26 -27.50 -1.62
CA ARG A 427 1.22 -28.78 -0.88
C ARG A 427 -0.18 -29.30 -0.60
N TRP A 428 -1.18 -28.42 -0.52
CA TRP A 428 -2.59 -28.80 -0.36
C TRP A 428 -3.40 -28.55 -1.62
N HIS A 429 -2.73 -28.58 -2.79
CA HIS A 429 -3.34 -28.47 -4.12
C HIS A 429 -4.07 -27.15 -4.40
N ARG A 430 -3.61 -26.06 -3.77
CA ARG A 430 -4.15 -24.71 -3.93
C ARG A 430 -3.01 -23.69 -4.15
N PRO A 431 -2.33 -23.73 -5.32
CA PRO A 431 -1.08 -23.00 -5.55
C PRO A 431 -1.22 -21.46 -5.51
N VAL A 432 -2.45 -20.95 -5.61
CA VAL A 432 -2.75 -19.50 -5.53
C VAL A 432 -3.04 -19.05 -4.09
N ASP A 433 -3.45 -20.00 -3.21
CA ASP A 433 -3.66 -19.67 -1.80
C ASP A 433 -2.33 -19.40 -1.10
N LYS A 434 -2.37 -18.55 -0.07
CA LYS A 434 -1.19 -18.19 0.69
C LYS A 434 -1.50 -18.14 2.19
N ILE A 435 -0.59 -18.64 2.99
CA ILE A 435 -0.55 -18.41 4.44
C ILE A 435 0.72 -17.65 4.78
N ALA A 436 0.64 -16.70 5.68
CA ALA A 436 1.81 -15.94 6.11
C ALA A 436 1.74 -15.57 7.59
N ILE A 437 2.91 -15.29 8.15
CA ILE A 437 3.08 -14.78 9.50
C ILE A 437 4.17 -13.71 9.50
N ALA A 438 3.95 -12.63 10.26
CA ALA A 438 4.92 -11.59 10.51
C ALA A 438 4.95 -11.24 12.00
N VAL A 439 6.13 -10.85 12.46
CA VAL A 439 6.37 -10.29 13.80
C VAL A 439 7.06 -8.96 13.62
N VAL A 440 6.51 -7.92 14.22
CA VAL A 440 7.10 -6.58 14.18
C VAL A 440 7.23 -6.00 15.59
N SER A 441 8.27 -5.21 15.81
CA SER A 441 8.52 -4.49 17.05
C SER A 441 8.81 -3.02 16.74
N ASN A 442 7.89 -2.15 17.13
CA ASN A 442 7.95 -0.70 16.94
C ASN A 442 8.45 0.02 18.20
N ALA A 443 9.10 1.16 18.03
CA ALA A 443 9.57 1.98 19.14
C ALA A 443 9.59 3.46 18.74
N ILE A 444 9.55 4.33 19.76
CA ILE A 444 9.71 5.78 19.67
C ILE A 444 10.88 6.26 20.51
N LYS A 445 11.43 7.45 20.16
CA LYS A 445 12.54 8.10 20.85
C LYS A 445 12.12 8.69 22.20
N ALA A 446 13.10 8.99 23.05
CA ALA A 446 12.87 9.48 24.41
C ALA A 446 12.04 10.78 24.47
N ASP A 447 12.33 11.75 23.60
CA ASP A 447 11.58 13.02 23.57
C ASP A 447 10.11 12.79 23.17
N HIS A 448 9.84 11.86 22.23
CA HIS A 448 8.50 11.44 21.85
C HIS A 448 7.79 10.68 22.99
N GLN A 449 8.52 9.80 23.72
CA GLN A 449 7.98 9.11 24.91
C GLN A 449 7.55 10.11 26.00
N GLU A 450 8.39 11.09 26.32
CA GLU A 450 8.08 12.09 27.35
C GLU A 450 6.92 12.99 26.93
N TYR A 451 6.84 13.34 25.63
CA TYR A 451 5.72 14.07 25.06
C TYR A 451 4.38 13.36 25.27
N LEU A 452 4.29 12.07 24.91
CA LEU A 452 3.07 11.26 25.09
C LEU A 452 2.77 11.01 26.58
N LYS A 453 3.80 10.81 27.41
CA LYS A 453 3.67 10.61 28.87
C LYS A 453 3.06 11.82 29.58
N LEU A 454 3.37 13.02 29.14
CA LEU A 454 2.79 14.27 29.64
C LEU A 454 1.40 14.58 29.05
N GLY A 455 0.82 13.68 28.27
CA GLY A 455 -0.51 13.82 27.68
C GLY A 455 -0.52 14.51 26.32
N GLY A 456 0.64 14.68 25.69
CA GLY A 456 0.72 15.19 24.31
C GLY A 456 -0.02 14.28 23.32
N LEU A 457 -0.54 14.88 22.25
CA LEU A 457 -1.28 14.20 21.19
C LEU A 457 -0.47 14.23 19.89
N GLY A 458 -0.17 13.05 19.36
CA GLY A 458 0.27 12.91 17.98
C GLY A 458 -0.92 12.80 17.02
N PHE A 459 -0.65 12.56 15.74
CA PHE A 459 -1.75 12.40 14.78
C PHE A 459 -2.44 11.02 14.88
N LEU A 460 -1.81 10.01 15.50
CA LEU A 460 -2.37 8.68 15.78
C LEU A 460 -2.47 8.37 17.27
N LEU A 461 -1.50 8.82 18.07
CA LEU A 461 -1.27 8.37 19.45
C LEU A 461 -1.62 9.43 20.48
N GLY A 462 -1.99 9.02 21.69
CA GLY A 462 -2.23 9.89 22.82
C GLY A 462 -3.22 9.35 23.84
N ASP A 463 -2.74 8.49 24.73
CA ASP A 463 -3.52 7.88 25.81
C ASP A 463 -3.76 8.82 27.01
N GLY A 464 -3.11 9.99 27.02
CA GLY A 464 -3.14 10.91 28.14
C GLY A 464 -2.08 10.61 29.22
N SER A 465 -1.48 9.43 29.19
CA SER A 465 -0.33 8.97 29.99
C SER A 465 0.38 7.84 29.27
N LEU A 466 1.64 7.59 29.63
CA LEU A 466 2.45 6.54 29.01
C LEU A 466 3.34 5.82 30.04
N ASN A 467 3.18 4.50 30.14
CA ASN A 467 4.15 3.60 30.73
C ASN A 467 4.86 2.86 29.59
N TYR A 468 5.95 3.42 29.09
CA TYR A 468 6.56 3.02 27.84
C TYR A 468 6.93 1.54 27.75
N GLY A 469 6.48 0.90 26.67
CA GLY A 469 6.93 -0.40 26.14
C GLY A 469 7.06 -0.33 24.63
N ARG A 470 7.73 -1.30 24.00
CA ARG A 470 7.70 -1.41 22.54
C ARG A 470 6.35 -2.01 22.12
N GLU A 471 5.71 -1.44 21.14
CA GLU A 471 4.53 -2.07 20.54
C GLU A 471 4.99 -3.28 19.71
N ASN A 472 4.58 -4.49 20.15
CA ASN A 472 4.95 -5.73 19.49
C ASN A 472 3.71 -6.37 18.87
N ILE A 473 3.78 -6.65 17.57
CA ILE A 473 2.67 -7.13 16.77
C ILE A 473 3.03 -8.49 16.17
N VAL A 474 2.08 -9.42 16.23
CA VAL A 474 2.10 -10.66 15.44
C VAL A 474 0.89 -10.63 14.55
N GLU A 475 1.09 -10.72 13.24
CA GLU A 475 0.00 -10.82 12.26
C GLU A 475 0.13 -12.13 11.48
N THR A 476 -0.99 -12.79 11.23
CA THR A 476 -1.08 -13.98 10.40
C THR A 476 -2.35 -13.96 9.57
N TYR A 477 -2.23 -14.39 8.32
CA TYR A 477 -3.40 -14.50 7.45
C TYR A 477 -3.38 -15.80 6.64
N TYR A 478 -4.56 -16.22 6.22
CA TYR A 478 -4.77 -17.19 5.16
C TYR A 478 -5.60 -16.52 4.05
N ASN A 479 -5.01 -16.38 2.86
CA ASN A 479 -5.67 -15.84 1.68
C ASN A 479 -6.12 -16.99 0.78
N TYR A 480 -7.43 -17.14 0.65
CA TYR A 480 -8.12 -18.19 -0.10
C TYR A 480 -8.54 -17.65 -1.46
N HIS A 481 -7.98 -18.20 -2.54
CA HIS A 481 -8.42 -17.92 -3.90
C HIS A 481 -9.67 -18.74 -4.23
N ALA A 482 -10.84 -18.10 -4.25
CA ALA A 482 -12.12 -18.76 -4.46
C ALA A 482 -12.38 -19.07 -5.94
N TRP A 483 -12.25 -18.08 -6.78
CA TRP A 483 -12.50 -18.20 -8.21
C TRP A 483 -12.00 -16.96 -8.96
N ARG A 484 -11.25 -17.13 -10.06
CA ARG A 484 -10.71 -16.04 -10.88
C ARG A 484 -10.16 -14.89 -10.00
N GLY A 485 -10.66 -13.65 -10.16
CA GLY A 485 -10.27 -12.51 -9.36
C GLY A 485 -10.90 -12.43 -7.97
N MET A 486 -11.53 -13.49 -7.44
CA MET A 486 -12.19 -13.45 -6.12
C MET A 486 -11.33 -14.13 -5.06
N PHE A 487 -11.00 -13.36 -4.02
CA PHE A 487 -10.21 -13.80 -2.88
C PHE A 487 -10.95 -13.53 -1.57
N TYR A 488 -10.77 -14.41 -0.60
CA TYR A 488 -11.24 -14.22 0.78
C TYR A 488 -10.08 -14.48 1.72
N ALA A 489 -9.91 -13.63 2.72
CA ALA A 489 -8.87 -13.85 3.72
C ALA A 489 -9.45 -13.84 5.13
N LEU A 490 -8.87 -14.69 5.97
CA LEU A 490 -8.96 -14.58 7.41
C LEU A 490 -7.64 -14.00 7.90
N ASP A 491 -7.70 -12.97 8.69
CA ASP A 491 -6.54 -12.30 9.25
C ASP A 491 -6.69 -12.18 10.77
N PHE A 492 -5.58 -12.28 11.46
CA PHE A 492 -5.53 -12.26 12.90
C PHE A 492 -4.29 -11.53 13.40
N GLN A 493 -4.49 -10.55 14.27
CA GLN A 493 -3.42 -9.75 14.85
C GLN A 493 -3.45 -9.80 16.38
N HIS A 494 -2.27 -9.94 16.99
CA HIS A 494 -2.04 -9.77 18.41
C HIS A 494 -1.07 -8.61 18.64
N ILE A 495 -1.46 -7.64 19.46
CA ILE A 495 -0.72 -6.41 19.70
C ILE A 495 -0.47 -6.30 21.21
N ALA A 496 0.79 -6.40 21.61
CA ALA A 496 1.22 -6.13 22.97
C ALA A 496 1.68 -4.69 23.11
N ASP A 497 1.42 -4.08 24.25
CA ASP A 497 1.72 -2.69 24.58
C ASP A 497 1.18 -1.70 23.51
N PRO A 498 -0.15 -1.72 23.23
CA PRO A 498 -0.77 -0.91 22.19
C PRO A 498 -0.49 0.58 22.39
N GLY A 499 -0.06 1.28 21.33
CA GLY A 499 0.34 2.67 21.41
C GLY A 499 1.56 2.89 22.32
N TYR A 500 2.44 1.91 22.43
CA TYR A 500 3.62 1.90 23.30
C TYR A 500 3.33 1.85 24.81
N ASN A 501 2.12 1.47 25.24
CA ASN A 501 1.68 1.62 26.61
C ASN A 501 1.48 0.26 27.31
N ARG A 502 2.39 -0.07 28.26
CA ARG A 502 2.34 -1.31 29.07
C ARG A 502 1.15 -1.39 30.01
N ASP A 503 0.54 -0.27 30.34
CA ASP A 503 -0.66 -0.26 31.19
C ASP A 503 -1.90 -0.76 30.47
N ARG A 504 -1.80 -0.98 29.15
CA ARG A 504 -2.92 -1.32 28.28
C ARG A 504 -2.64 -2.58 27.45
N GLY A 505 -3.70 -3.28 27.03
CA GLY A 505 -3.58 -4.46 26.20
C GLY A 505 -3.45 -5.78 26.97
N PRO A 506 -3.02 -6.89 26.32
CA PRO A 506 -2.84 -6.98 24.86
C PRO A 506 -4.16 -6.87 24.08
N VAL A 507 -4.08 -6.44 22.85
CA VAL A 507 -5.21 -6.34 21.92
C VAL A 507 -5.21 -7.54 20.97
N TRP A 508 -6.39 -8.10 20.75
CA TRP A 508 -6.63 -9.17 19.78
C TRP A 508 -7.59 -8.68 18.70
N VAL A 509 -7.17 -8.70 17.46
CA VAL A 509 -7.97 -8.24 16.31
C VAL A 509 -8.16 -9.39 15.35
N GLY A 510 -9.40 -9.61 14.92
CA GLY A 510 -9.77 -10.57 13.89
C GLY A 510 -10.39 -9.87 12.70
N SER A 511 -10.09 -10.34 11.48
CA SER A 511 -10.62 -9.73 10.26
C SER A 511 -11.05 -10.76 9.24
N ILE A 512 -12.08 -10.42 8.48
CA ILE A 512 -12.49 -11.11 7.27
C ILE A 512 -12.37 -10.11 6.13
N ARG A 513 -11.60 -10.45 5.11
CA ARG A 513 -11.43 -9.64 3.90
C ARG A 513 -12.03 -10.36 2.70
N ALA A 514 -12.80 -9.64 1.89
CA ALA A 514 -13.23 -10.04 0.56
C ALA A 514 -12.61 -9.10 -0.47
N HIS A 515 -11.87 -9.65 -1.41
CA HIS A 515 -11.19 -8.90 -2.47
C HIS A 515 -11.59 -9.40 -3.84
N ILE A 516 -11.79 -8.48 -4.77
CA ILE A 516 -12.18 -8.75 -6.15
C ILE A 516 -11.31 -7.94 -7.09
N ASP A 517 -10.63 -8.62 -8.05
CA ASP A 517 -9.93 -8.03 -9.19
C ASP A 517 -10.72 -8.25 -10.48
N PHE A 518 -10.98 -7.20 -11.26
CA PHE A 518 -11.72 -7.29 -12.52
C PHE A 518 -11.13 -6.43 -13.64
#